data_975c2bca9c0be705cecdc9e8a1b33fbf
#
_entry.id   975c2bca9c0be705cecdc9e8a1b33fbf
#
_cell.length_a   1.000
_cell.length_b   1.000
_cell.length_c   1.000
_cell.angle_alpha   90.00
_cell.angle_beta   90.00
_cell.angle_gamma   90.00
#
_symmetry.space_group_name_H-M   'P 1'
#
loop_
_entity.id
_entity.type
_entity.pdbx_description
1 polymer ?
#
loop_
_entity_poly.entity_id
_entity_poly.type
_entity_poly.pdbx_seq_one_letter_code
_entity_poly.pdbx_strand_id
1 'polypeptide(L)'
;MGTWTVLRPPLAAAGLLTGQLMHAAYRDDLPTLENQDPSGVFGTTESPPLRIAFLGDSSVTAPGVTPLDHSWPRQASIHLAERFHVDARSVAVGGSKVRDVLEHQVDEALSLEPDIAYVSVGSNDALRGTPVPRFERDYDAMVAKLHAHTPAVGLSGIGDLGTIPRLPELARGIARVRSRAVNNAVGRVAASYPRAIKSNAWDVMVGVFDGNPIMFGEDQFHASTEGHLVFATVARPFVDRLVEIWLANPATGDASDT
;
A
#
# COMPACT_ATOMS: atom_id res chain seq x y z
N MET A 1 -58.16 -9.56 3.48
CA MET A 1 -57.04 -10.50 3.42
C MET A 1 -55.78 -9.76 2.92
N GLY A 2 -54.98 -9.30 3.85
CA GLY A 2 -53.78 -8.52 3.53
C GLY A 2 -52.65 -9.46 3.14
N THR A 3 -52.16 -9.30 1.93
CA THR A 3 -50.93 -9.95 1.45
C THR A 3 -49.73 -9.32 2.14
N TRP A 4 -49.23 -9.95 3.20
CA TRP A 4 -47.91 -9.65 3.73
C TRP A 4 -46.88 -10.18 2.72
N THR A 5 -46.47 -9.33 1.82
CA THR A 5 -45.31 -9.60 0.96
C THR A 5 -44.11 -9.75 1.86
N VAL A 6 -43.58 -10.97 1.98
CA VAL A 6 -42.33 -11.24 2.66
C VAL A 6 -41.22 -10.53 1.85
N LEU A 7 -41.01 -9.32 2.20
CA LEU A 7 -39.98 -8.46 1.69
C LEU A 7 -38.75 -8.70 2.54
N ARG A 8 -37.80 -9.27 1.99
CA ARG A 8 -36.59 -8.75 1.35
C ARG A 8 -35.36 -9.19 2.10
N PRO A 9 -34.91 -10.43 1.90
CA PRO A 9 -33.58 -10.87 2.36
C PRO A 9 -32.45 -9.89 1.99
N PRO A 10 -32.43 -9.23 0.79
CA PRO A 10 -31.32 -8.34 0.44
C PRO A 10 -31.29 -7.02 1.24
N LEU A 11 -32.44 -6.48 1.66
CA LEU A 11 -32.45 -5.23 2.44
C LEU A 11 -32.12 -5.47 3.92
N ALA A 12 -32.58 -6.59 4.49
CA ALA A 12 -32.21 -6.99 5.84
C ALA A 12 -30.72 -7.32 5.92
N ALA A 13 -30.18 -8.04 4.93
CA ALA A 13 -28.75 -8.34 4.83
C ALA A 13 -27.89 -7.07 4.65
N ALA A 14 -28.34 -6.11 3.83
CA ALA A 14 -27.66 -4.83 3.67
C ALA A 14 -27.67 -4.00 4.96
N GLY A 15 -28.80 -3.97 5.68
CA GLY A 15 -28.93 -3.29 6.97
C GLY A 15 -28.02 -3.91 8.04
N LEU A 16 -27.97 -5.24 8.11
CA LEU A 16 -27.09 -5.96 9.02
C LEU A 16 -25.63 -5.69 8.72
N LEU A 17 -25.25 -5.75 7.44
CA LEU A 17 -23.88 -5.46 7.00
C LEU A 17 -23.49 -4.02 7.34
N THR A 18 -24.36 -3.06 7.07
CA THR A 18 -24.11 -1.65 7.41
C THR A 18 -23.94 -1.47 8.91
N GLY A 19 -24.80 -2.09 9.73
CA GLY A 19 -24.68 -2.05 11.18
C GLY A 19 -23.36 -2.67 11.69
N GLN A 20 -22.97 -3.79 11.13
CA GLN A 20 -21.71 -4.46 11.47
C GLN A 20 -20.48 -3.64 11.06
N LEU A 21 -20.51 -3.03 9.87
CA LEU A 21 -19.43 -2.17 9.40
C LEU A 21 -19.31 -0.90 10.24
N MET A 22 -20.45 -0.29 10.62
CA MET A 22 -20.46 0.85 11.55
C MET A 22 -19.91 0.43 12.92
N HIS A 23 -20.37 -0.68 13.48
CA HIS A 23 -19.84 -1.18 14.75
C HIS A 23 -18.33 -1.42 14.67
N ALA A 24 -17.83 -2.04 13.61
CA ALA A 24 -16.39 -2.26 13.41
C ALA A 24 -15.59 -0.96 13.25
N ALA A 25 -16.20 0.07 12.64
CA ALA A 25 -15.58 1.38 12.47
C ALA A 25 -15.52 2.19 13.78
N TYR A 26 -16.54 2.07 14.63
CA TYR A 26 -16.68 2.81 15.89
C TYR A 26 -16.43 1.93 17.12
N ARG A 27 -15.35 1.14 17.08
CA ARG A 27 -14.89 0.30 18.21
C ARG A 27 -14.13 1.18 19.21
N ASP A 28 -14.86 1.75 20.19
CA ASP A 28 -14.28 2.59 21.26
C ASP A 28 -13.41 1.79 22.24
N ASP A 29 -13.54 0.46 22.24
CA ASP A 29 -12.76 -0.47 23.06
C ASP A 29 -11.38 -0.80 22.42
N LEU A 30 -11.11 -0.34 21.22
CA LEU A 30 -9.82 -0.54 20.55
C LEU A 30 -9.07 0.79 20.40
N PRO A 31 -7.73 0.79 20.57
CA PRO A 31 -6.94 2.00 20.43
C PRO A 31 -6.96 2.52 18.99
N THR A 32 -6.73 3.83 18.86
CA THR A 32 -6.38 4.46 17.59
C THR A 32 -4.86 4.55 17.50
N LEU A 33 -4.29 3.98 16.46
CA LEU A 33 -2.85 4.02 16.24
C LEU A 33 -2.50 5.23 15.37
N GLU A 34 -1.48 5.97 15.80
CA GLU A 34 -1.01 7.15 15.07
C GLU A 34 -0.15 6.76 13.86
N ASN A 35 -0.33 7.51 12.77
CA ASN A 35 0.53 7.40 11.61
C ASN A 35 1.94 7.89 11.95
N GLN A 36 2.96 7.24 11.38
CA GLN A 36 4.35 7.60 11.57
C GLN A 36 4.97 7.99 10.23
N ASP A 37 6.08 8.70 10.28
CA ASP A 37 6.86 9.03 9.09
C ASP A 37 8.08 8.09 8.98
N PRO A 38 8.10 7.15 8.02
CA PRO A 38 9.21 6.25 7.81
C PRO A 38 10.39 6.87 7.06
N SER A 39 10.37 8.14 6.74
CA SER A 39 11.48 8.85 6.09
C SER A 39 12.79 8.70 6.86
N GLY A 40 13.90 8.78 6.16
CA GLY A 40 15.23 8.71 6.76
C GLY A 40 16.34 8.64 5.73
N VAL A 41 17.57 8.81 6.20
CA VAL A 41 18.78 8.62 5.42
C VAL A 41 19.51 7.40 5.96
N PHE A 42 19.90 6.47 5.08
CA PHE A 42 20.48 5.18 5.43
C PHE A 42 21.76 4.94 4.60
N GLY A 43 22.71 4.22 5.20
CA GLY A 43 23.99 3.93 4.55
C GLY A 43 25.03 5.03 4.75
N THR A 44 26.16 4.89 4.11
CA THR A 44 27.30 5.81 4.22
C THR A 44 27.31 6.80 3.06
N THR A 45 27.85 8.00 3.28
CA THR A 45 27.96 9.05 2.26
C THR A 45 28.95 8.72 1.15
N GLU A 46 29.82 7.72 1.36
CA GLU A 46 30.76 7.21 0.37
C GLU A 46 30.09 6.29 -0.66
N SER A 47 28.91 5.75 -0.34
CA SER A 47 28.14 4.91 -1.25
C SER A 47 27.41 5.73 -2.31
N PRO A 48 27.14 5.17 -3.51
CA PRO A 48 26.36 5.86 -4.54
C PRO A 48 25.01 6.32 -4.02
N PRO A 49 24.55 7.55 -4.36
CA PRO A 49 23.27 8.05 -3.90
C PRO A 49 22.09 7.33 -4.55
N LEU A 50 21.02 7.16 -3.79
CA LEU A 50 19.73 6.61 -4.24
C LEU A 50 18.59 7.33 -3.53
N ARG A 51 17.68 7.95 -4.28
CA ARG A 51 16.51 8.65 -3.76
C ARG A 51 15.26 7.80 -3.97
N ILE A 52 14.52 7.55 -2.89
CA ILE A 52 13.28 6.76 -2.92
C ILE A 52 12.14 7.60 -2.36
N ALA A 53 11.06 7.75 -3.12
CA ALA A 53 9.81 8.30 -2.64
C ALA A 53 8.80 7.19 -2.35
N PHE A 54 8.26 7.17 -1.13
CA PHE A 54 7.17 6.28 -0.73
C PHE A 54 5.84 7.05 -0.73
N LEU A 55 4.88 6.54 -1.50
CA LEU A 55 3.52 7.09 -1.60
C LEU A 55 2.51 6.04 -1.11
N GLY A 56 1.41 6.49 -0.57
CA GLY A 56 0.33 5.56 -0.24
C GLY A 56 -0.50 5.92 0.98
N ASP A 57 -0.89 4.89 1.69
CA ASP A 57 -1.78 4.97 2.85
C ASP A 57 -1.09 4.49 4.15
N SER A 58 -1.90 4.04 5.12
CA SER A 58 -1.38 3.54 6.41
C SER A 58 -0.47 2.32 6.28
N SER A 59 -0.48 1.61 5.17
CA SER A 59 0.49 0.53 4.93
C SER A 59 1.94 1.04 4.83
N VAL A 60 2.11 2.32 4.43
CA VAL A 60 3.41 3.01 4.40
C VAL A 60 3.71 3.68 5.73
N THR A 61 2.73 4.43 6.28
CA THR A 61 2.93 5.20 7.52
C THR A 61 3.02 4.34 8.79
N ALA A 62 2.84 3.03 8.68
CA ALA A 62 3.12 2.03 9.71
C ALA A 62 2.57 2.36 11.12
N PRO A 63 1.24 2.59 11.29
CA PRO A 63 0.68 2.93 12.59
C PRO A 63 0.98 1.86 13.64
N GLY A 64 1.52 2.27 14.80
CA GLY A 64 1.79 1.39 15.93
C GLY A 64 3.04 0.51 15.82
N VAL A 65 3.79 0.57 14.73
CA VAL A 65 5.04 -0.20 14.58
C VAL A 65 6.13 0.37 15.49
N THR A 66 6.73 -0.50 16.32
CA THR A 66 7.79 -0.09 17.24
C THR A 66 8.84 -1.20 17.37
N PRO A 67 10.14 -0.90 17.19
CA PRO A 67 10.68 0.38 16.72
C PRO A 67 10.31 0.64 15.26
N LEU A 68 10.27 1.92 14.84
CA LEU A 68 9.89 2.31 13.47
C LEU A 68 10.79 1.70 12.39
N ASP A 69 12.04 1.37 12.73
CA ASP A 69 12.96 0.66 11.83
C ASP A 69 12.44 -0.72 11.39
N HIS A 70 11.48 -1.29 12.11
CA HIS A 70 10.82 -2.54 11.70
C HIS A 70 9.69 -2.31 10.67
N SER A 71 9.34 -1.07 10.34
CA SER A 71 8.40 -0.80 9.25
C SER A 71 9.00 -1.24 7.91
N TRP A 72 8.18 -1.79 7.02
CA TRP A 72 8.66 -2.31 5.75
C TRP A 72 9.35 -1.26 4.86
N PRO A 73 8.95 0.04 4.85
CA PRO A 73 9.69 1.03 4.05
C PRO A 73 11.10 1.25 4.56
N ARG A 74 11.28 1.32 5.90
CA ARG A 74 12.61 1.46 6.50
C ARG A 74 13.44 0.19 6.31
N GLN A 75 12.84 -1.01 6.45
CA GLN A 75 13.52 -2.27 6.20
C GLN A 75 13.99 -2.42 4.74
N ALA A 76 13.20 -1.94 3.78
CA ALA A 76 13.61 -1.88 2.38
C ALA A 76 14.78 -0.89 2.18
N SER A 77 14.72 0.27 2.82
CA SER A 77 15.79 1.28 2.77
C SER A 77 17.07 0.82 3.44
N ILE A 78 16.99 0.17 4.61
CA ILE A 78 18.11 -0.42 5.33
C ILE A 78 18.78 -1.52 4.49
N HIS A 79 18.00 -2.36 3.82
CA HIS A 79 18.52 -3.38 2.90
C HIS A 79 19.30 -2.76 1.74
N LEU A 80 18.79 -1.70 1.12
CA LEU A 80 19.48 -1.00 0.04
C LEU A 80 20.71 -0.23 0.52
N ALA A 81 20.73 0.17 1.79
CA ALA A 81 21.85 0.88 2.41
C ALA A 81 23.13 0.07 2.52
N GLU A 82 23.07 -1.25 2.30
CA GLU A 82 24.25 -2.09 2.15
C GLU A 82 25.08 -1.74 0.89
N ARG A 83 24.43 -1.08 -0.11
CA ARG A 83 25.04 -0.77 -1.42
C ARG A 83 24.96 0.72 -1.79
N PHE A 84 24.04 1.45 -1.20
CA PHE A 84 23.73 2.82 -1.58
C PHE A 84 23.66 3.75 -0.36
N HIS A 85 23.86 5.05 -0.60
CA HIS A 85 23.44 6.10 0.33
C HIS A 85 21.98 6.44 0.01
N VAL A 86 21.06 5.92 0.80
CA VAL A 86 19.62 5.98 0.53
C VAL A 86 19.00 7.18 1.21
N ASP A 87 18.47 8.15 0.46
CA ASP A 87 17.56 9.17 0.94
C ASP A 87 16.11 8.71 0.67
N ALA A 88 15.47 8.19 1.69
CA ALA A 88 14.10 7.70 1.64
C ALA A 88 13.14 8.75 2.17
N ARG A 89 12.16 9.15 1.39
CA ARG A 89 11.13 10.14 1.75
C ARG A 89 9.74 9.54 1.59
N SER A 90 8.89 9.78 2.57
CA SER A 90 7.49 9.36 2.55
C SER A 90 6.59 10.59 2.45
N VAL A 91 5.73 10.58 1.46
CA VAL A 91 4.62 11.54 1.29
C VAL A 91 3.28 10.86 1.56
N ALA A 92 3.31 9.65 2.10
CA ALA A 92 2.12 8.84 2.38
C ALA A 92 1.27 9.46 3.50
N VAL A 93 -0.05 9.34 3.35
CA VAL A 93 -1.03 9.80 4.33
C VAL A 93 -1.99 8.66 4.68
N GLY A 94 -2.06 8.33 5.96
CA GLY A 94 -2.95 7.26 6.44
C GLY A 94 -4.40 7.48 6.03
N GLY A 95 -5.05 6.40 5.60
CA GLY A 95 -6.44 6.46 5.14
C GLY A 95 -6.66 6.89 3.69
N SER A 96 -5.60 7.27 2.95
CA SER A 96 -5.69 7.67 1.55
C SER A 96 -6.28 6.57 0.66
N LYS A 97 -7.09 6.98 -0.30
CA LYS A 97 -7.47 6.20 -1.49
C LYS A 97 -6.54 6.55 -2.65
N VAL A 98 -6.60 5.77 -3.72
CA VAL A 98 -5.80 6.05 -4.92
C VAL A 98 -5.98 7.46 -5.46
N ARG A 99 -7.21 7.99 -5.39
CA ARG A 99 -7.49 9.35 -5.84
C ARG A 99 -6.79 10.40 -4.98
N ASP A 100 -6.74 10.21 -3.67
CA ASP A 100 -6.06 11.12 -2.76
C ASP A 100 -4.55 11.12 -3.03
N VAL A 101 -3.96 9.94 -3.30
CA VAL A 101 -2.56 9.81 -3.71
C VAL A 101 -2.30 10.56 -5.02
N LEU A 102 -3.14 10.35 -6.04
CA LEU A 102 -3.02 11.03 -7.34
C LEU A 102 -3.07 12.56 -7.20
N GLU A 103 -4.00 13.08 -6.39
CA GLU A 103 -4.26 14.52 -6.28
C GLU A 103 -3.30 15.26 -5.34
N HIS A 104 -2.73 14.56 -4.33
CA HIS A 104 -2.03 15.24 -3.23
C HIS A 104 -0.61 14.73 -2.97
N GLN A 105 -0.26 13.50 -3.39
CA GLN A 105 1.05 12.93 -3.08
C GLN A 105 1.98 12.85 -4.31
N VAL A 106 1.44 12.66 -5.53
CA VAL A 106 2.28 12.44 -6.72
C VAL A 106 3.18 13.63 -7.02
N ASP A 107 2.63 14.86 -7.01
CA ASP A 107 3.44 16.05 -7.32
C ASP A 107 4.49 16.33 -6.25
N GLU A 108 4.16 16.11 -4.99
CA GLU A 108 5.10 16.21 -3.89
C GLU A 108 6.22 15.18 -4.03
N ALA A 109 5.88 13.91 -4.30
CA ALA A 109 6.88 12.86 -4.53
C ALA A 109 7.81 13.19 -5.71
N LEU A 110 7.25 13.68 -6.82
CA LEU A 110 8.04 14.05 -8.01
C LEU A 110 8.97 15.26 -7.76
N SER A 111 8.57 16.19 -6.89
CA SER A 111 9.42 17.33 -6.50
C SER A 111 10.70 16.91 -5.76
N LEU A 112 10.72 15.69 -5.22
CA LEU A 112 11.91 15.09 -4.60
C LEU A 112 12.89 14.47 -5.62
N GLU A 113 12.53 14.49 -6.91
CA GLU A 113 13.30 13.89 -8.01
C GLU A 113 13.74 12.44 -7.70
N PRO A 114 12.82 11.53 -7.38
CA PRO A 114 13.18 10.19 -6.94
C PRO A 114 13.71 9.33 -8.09
N ASP A 115 14.70 8.51 -7.80
CA ASP A 115 15.17 7.44 -8.67
C ASP A 115 14.17 6.28 -8.72
N ILE A 116 13.49 6.05 -7.58
CA ILE A 116 12.45 5.04 -7.41
C ILE A 116 11.24 5.67 -6.73
N ALA A 117 10.05 5.55 -7.32
CA ALA A 117 8.78 5.81 -6.65
C ALA A 117 8.13 4.48 -6.25
N TYR A 118 7.84 4.30 -4.97
CA TYR A 118 7.22 3.08 -4.45
C TYR A 118 5.84 3.40 -3.87
N VAL A 119 4.80 2.85 -4.50
CA VAL A 119 3.40 3.12 -4.14
C VAL A 119 2.78 1.91 -3.44
N SER A 120 2.15 2.16 -2.28
CA SER A 120 1.34 1.16 -1.56
C SER A 120 -0.01 1.78 -1.19
N VAL A 121 -1.04 1.54 -2.04
CA VAL A 121 -2.40 2.08 -1.88
C VAL A 121 -3.44 1.16 -2.51
N GLY A 122 -4.67 1.23 -2.01
CA GLY A 122 -5.82 0.48 -2.55
C GLY A 122 -6.63 -0.23 -1.48
N SER A 123 -6.10 -0.44 -0.28
CA SER A 123 -6.82 -1.06 0.83
C SER A 123 -8.05 -0.25 1.22
N ASN A 124 -7.94 1.07 1.31
CA ASN A 124 -9.07 1.97 1.59
C ASN A 124 -10.08 1.99 0.45
N ASP A 125 -9.66 1.86 -0.81
CA ASP A 125 -10.57 1.72 -1.95
C ASP A 125 -11.39 0.44 -1.88
N ALA A 126 -10.74 -0.68 -1.56
CA ALA A 126 -11.41 -1.96 -1.39
C ALA A 126 -12.41 -1.93 -0.23
N LEU A 127 -12.01 -1.42 0.94
CA LEU A 127 -12.86 -1.40 2.14
C LEU A 127 -14.01 -0.40 2.04
N ARG A 128 -13.77 0.79 1.47
CA ARG A 128 -14.77 1.87 1.39
C ARG A 128 -15.60 1.84 0.11
N GLY A 129 -15.50 0.78 -0.69
CA GLY A 129 -16.41 0.51 -1.79
C GLY A 129 -16.15 1.31 -3.06
N THR A 130 -14.95 1.84 -3.32
CA THR A 130 -14.60 2.46 -4.59
C THR A 130 -14.88 1.48 -5.74
N PRO A 131 -15.69 1.83 -6.77
CA PRO A 131 -15.90 0.94 -7.91
C PRO A 131 -14.57 0.58 -8.59
N VAL A 132 -14.34 -0.72 -8.85
CA VAL A 132 -13.07 -1.19 -9.43
C VAL A 132 -12.68 -0.47 -10.72
N PRO A 133 -13.60 -0.20 -11.68
CA PRO A 133 -13.24 0.54 -12.89
C PRO A 133 -12.79 1.99 -12.60
N ARG A 134 -13.34 2.63 -11.54
CA ARG A 134 -12.90 3.96 -11.11
C ARG A 134 -11.52 3.89 -10.46
N PHE A 135 -11.31 2.91 -9.56
CA PHE A 135 -10.01 2.67 -8.96
C PHE A 135 -8.94 2.47 -10.04
N GLU A 136 -9.19 1.58 -11.01
CA GLU A 136 -8.24 1.24 -12.08
C GLU A 136 -7.87 2.46 -12.93
N ARG A 137 -8.86 3.29 -13.30
CA ARG A 137 -8.61 4.54 -14.03
C ARG A 137 -7.77 5.54 -13.24
N ASP A 138 -8.12 5.76 -11.96
CA ASP A 138 -7.40 6.72 -11.11
C ASP A 138 -5.99 6.17 -10.78
N TYR A 139 -5.83 4.84 -10.66
CA TYR A 139 -4.53 4.18 -10.48
C TYR A 139 -3.66 4.25 -11.73
N ASP A 140 -4.24 4.06 -12.91
CA ASP A 140 -3.54 4.21 -14.19
C ASP A 140 -3.03 5.64 -14.38
N ALA A 141 -3.86 6.65 -14.12
CA ALA A 141 -3.45 8.06 -14.18
C ALA A 141 -2.30 8.38 -13.21
N MET A 142 -2.32 7.83 -12.00
CA MET A 142 -1.23 7.95 -11.02
C MET A 142 0.06 7.33 -11.54
N VAL A 143 -0.01 6.08 -12.02
CA VAL A 143 1.17 5.36 -12.55
C VAL A 143 1.71 6.02 -13.80
N ALA A 144 0.84 6.49 -14.71
CA ALA A 144 1.25 7.25 -15.91
C ALA A 144 2.12 8.46 -15.56
N LYS A 145 1.67 9.23 -14.55
CA LYS A 145 2.37 10.44 -14.11
C LYS A 145 3.71 10.11 -13.45
N LEU A 146 3.76 9.11 -12.57
CA LEU A 146 5.01 8.64 -11.95
C LEU A 146 5.97 8.07 -13.00
N HIS A 147 5.49 7.20 -13.89
CA HIS A 147 6.30 6.58 -14.93
C HIS A 147 6.89 7.58 -15.93
N ALA A 148 6.22 8.70 -16.18
CA ALA A 148 6.73 9.75 -17.06
C ALA A 148 7.96 10.47 -16.50
N HIS A 149 8.10 10.51 -15.16
CA HIS A 149 9.07 11.35 -14.48
C HIS A 149 10.02 10.59 -13.54
N THR A 150 9.82 9.28 -13.37
CA THR A 150 10.64 8.45 -12.47
C THR A 150 11.22 7.27 -13.23
N PRO A 151 12.53 6.97 -13.07
CA PRO A 151 13.20 5.86 -13.75
C PRO A 151 12.61 4.48 -13.42
N ALA A 152 12.15 4.25 -12.19
CA ALA A 152 11.54 2.99 -11.77
C ALA A 152 10.33 3.22 -10.86
N VAL A 153 9.24 2.49 -11.08
CA VAL A 153 8.00 2.59 -10.29
C VAL A 153 7.65 1.23 -9.68
N GLY A 154 7.64 1.18 -8.36
CA GLY A 154 7.23 0.02 -7.59
C GLY A 154 5.76 0.13 -7.18
N LEU A 155 4.98 -0.91 -7.43
CA LEU A 155 3.57 -0.97 -7.10
C LEU A 155 3.33 -2.13 -6.12
N SER A 156 3.01 -1.82 -4.87
CA SER A 156 2.61 -2.84 -3.92
C SER A 156 1.24 -3.38 -4.30
N GLY A 157 1.11 -4.70 -4.34
CA GLY A 157 -0.21 -5.31 -4.30
C GLY A 157 -0.81 -5.16 -2.91
N ILE A 158 -2.14 -5.11 -2.81
CA ILE A 158 -2.81 -5.20 -1.51
C ILE A 158 -3.02 -6.66 -1.12
N GLY A 159 -3.01 -6.94 0.20
CA GLY A 159 -3.27 -8.27 0.73
C GLY A 159 -4.75 -8.63 0.78
N ASP A 160 -5.04 -9.83 1.32
CA ASP A 160 -6.40 -10.27 1.59
C ASP A 160 -6.96 -9.55 2.83
N LEU A 161 -7.74 -8.50 2.61
CA LEU A 161 -8.36 -7.73 3.69
C LEU A 161 -9.46 -8.51 4.44
N GLY A 162 -9.86 -9.68 3.95
CA GLY A 162 -10.73 -10.60 4.67
C GLY A 162 -10.07 -11.24 5.90
N THR A 163 -8.74 -11.12 6.04
CA THR A 163 -7.99 -11.62 7.20
C THR A 163 -8.04 -10.66 8.40
N ILE A 164 -8.47 -9.42 8.23
CA ILE A 164 -8.49 -8.37 9.25
C ILE A 164 -9.43 -8.77 10.41
N PRO A 165 -8.91 -8.95 11.66
CA PRO A 165 -9.72 -9.43 12.78
C PRO A 165 -10.86 -8.49 13.18
N ARG A 166 -10.65 -7.17 13.07
CA ARG A 166 -11.64 -6.14 13.38
C ARG A 166 -12.89 -6.21 12.50
N LEU A 167 -12.80 -6.79 11.30
CA LEU A 167 -13.95 -6.89 10.40
C LEU A 167 -14.90 -8.01 10.83
N PRO A 168 -16.22 -7.76 10.87
CA PRO A 168 -17.21 -8.81 11.07
C PRO A 168 -17.13 -9.88 9.96
N GLU A 169 -17.51 -11.11 10.27
CA GLU A 169 -17.34 -12.25 9.37
C GLU A 169 -17.96 -12.03 7.98
N LEU A 170 -19.18 -11.47 7.94
CA LEU A 170 -19.83 -11.15 6.66
C LEU A 170 -19.04 -10.11 5.86
N ALA A 171 -18.49 -9.10 6.54
CA ALA A 171 -17.67 -8.07 5.90
C ALA A 171 -16.32 -8.63 5.40
N ARG A 172 -15.74 -9.63 6.08
CA ARG A 172 -14.49 -10.28 5.66
C ARG A 172 -14.62 -10.93 4.28
N GLY A 173 -15.74 -11.64 4.02
CA GLY A 173 -16.00 -12.24 2.71
C GLY A 173 -16.04 -11.20 1.59
N ILE A 174 -16.70 -10.07 1.83
CA ILE A 174 -16.77 -8.96 0.87
C ILE A 174 -15.39 -8.31 0.69
N ALA A 175 -14.68 -8.05 1.79
CA ALA A 175 -13.35 -7.46 1.76
C ALA A 175 -12.36 -8.33 0.96
N ARG A 176 -12.41 -9.66 1.13
CA ARG A 176 -11.61 -10.64 0.36
C ARG A 176 -11.85 -10.54 -1.14
N VAL A 177 -13.11 -10.52 -1.56
CA VAL A 177 -13.46 -10.42 -2.99
C VAL A 177 -13.01 -9.08 -3.57
N ARG A 178 -13.24 -8.00 -2.83
CA ARG A 178 -12.89 -6.65 -3.28
C ARG A 178 -11.38 -6.44 -3.34
N SER A 179 -10.65 -6.87 -2.33
CA SER A 179 -9.19 -6.73 -2.32
C SER A 179 -8.54 -7.52 -3.47
N ARG A 180 -9.05 -8.71 -3.77
CA ARG A 180 -8.59 -9.46 -4.95
C ARG A 180 -8.86 -8.72 -6.25
N ALA A 181 -10.05 -8.11 -6.41
CA ALA A 181 -10.40 -7.35 -7.60
C ALA A 181 -9.52 -6.10 -7.77
N VAL A 182 -9.26 -5.37 -6.69
CA VAL A 182 -8.35 -4.22 -6.66
C VAL A 182 -6.91 -4.67 -6.97
N ASN A 183 -6.42 -5.73 -6.33
CA ASN A 183 -5.09 -6.27 -6.57
C ASN A 183 -4.88 -6.72 -8.03
N ASN A 184 -5.91 -7.27 -8.67
CA ASN A 184 -5.87 -7.62 -10.09
C ASN A 184 -5.83 -6.37 -10.99
N ALA A 185 -6.54 -5.29 -10.62
CA ALA A 185 -6.49 -4.02 -11.34
C ALA A 185 -5.08 -3.41 -11.28
N VAL A 186 -4.41 -3.41 -10.11
CA VAL A 186 -3.01 -3.01 -9.98
C VAL A 186 -2.11 -3.80 -10.95
N GLY A 187 -2.33 -5.12 -11.07
CA GLY A 187 -1.57 -5.95 -11.99
C GLY A 187 -1.78 -5.60 -13.47
N ARG A 188 -3.02 -5.28 -13.88
CA ARG A 188 -3.29 -4.84 -15.26
C ARG A 188 -2.63 -3.50 -15.57
N VAL A 189 -2.71 -2.55 -14.66
CA VAL A 189 -2.04 -1.25 -14.83
C VAL A 189 -0.53 -1.42 -14.91
N ALA A 190 0.08 -2.19 -13.98
CA ALA A 190 1.51 -2.45 -14.02
C ALA A 190 1.98 -3.00 -15.36
N ALA A 191 1.21 -3.91 -15.98
CA ALA A 191 1.54 -4.52 -17.26
C ALA A 191 1.56 -3.52 -18.45
N SER A 192 0.98 -2.33 -18.29
CA SER A 192 0.95 -1.28 -19.33
C SER A 192 2.20 -0.38 -19.33
N TYR A 193 3.05 -0.49 -18.30
CA TYR A 193 4.20 0.40 -18.11
C TYR A 193 5.51 -0.38 -17.94
N PRO A 194 6.47 -0.31 -18.87
CA PRO A 194 7.64 -1.19 -18.87
C PRO A 194 8.61 -0.97 -17.68
N ARG A 195 8.57 0.22 -17.05
CA ARG A 195 9.38 0.55 -15.87
C ARG A 195 8.58 0.52 -14.57
N ALA A 196 7.33 0.02 -14.60
CA ALA A 196 6.51 -0.21 -13.43
C ALA A 196 6.38 -1.72 -13.19
N ILE A 197 6.70 -2.15 -11.98
CA ILE A 197 6.52 -3.54 -11.59
C ILE A 197 5.63 -3.65 -10.36
N LYS A 198 4.86 -4.75 -10.30
CA LYS A 198 4.00 -5.07 -9.16
C LYS A 198 4.65 -6.14 -8.28
N SER A 199 4.64 -5.91 -6.97
CA SER A 199 5.06 -6.94 -6.01
C SER A 199 4.05 -8.10 -5.93
N ASN A 200 4.55 -9.31 -5.67
CA ASN A 200 3.69 -10.50 -5.48
C ASN A 200 3.45 -10.76 -3.98
N ALA A 201 2.92 -9.75 -3.28
CA ALA A 201 2.68 -9.84 -1.84
C ALA A 201 1.46 -10.70 -1.46
N TRP A 202 0.50 -10.90 -2.39
CA TRP A 202 -0.77 -11.56 -2.10
C TRP A 202 -0.60 -12.97 -1.50
N ASP A 203 0.18 -13.82 -2.17
CA ASP A 203 0.31 -15.23 -1.77
C ASP A 203 1.03 -15.38 -0.42
N VAL A 204 2.03 -14.53 -0.16
CA VAL A 204 2.75 -14.51 1.12
C VAL A 204 1.83 -14.06 2.24
N MET A 205 1.05 -13.00 2.01
CA MET A 205 0.18 -12.42 3.03
C MET A 205 -0.98 -13.35 3.42
N VAL A 206 -1.63 -13.99 2.44
CA VAL A 206 -2.76 -14.89 2.72
C VAL A 206 -2.33 -16.04 3.63
N GLY A 207 -1.17 -16.64 3.40
CA GLY A 207 -0.68 -17.77 4.19
C GLY A 207 -0.27 -17.42 5.61
N VAL A 208 0.12 -16.17 5.88
CA VAL A 208 0.70 -15.74 7.18
C VAL A 208 -0.31 -14.98 8.03
N PHE A 209 -1.19 -14.19 7.41
CA PHE A 209 -2.12 -13.29 8.12
C PHE A 209 -3.46 -13.97 8.47
N ASP A 210 -3.89 -15.00 7.70
CA ASP A 210 -5.20 -15.63 7.93
C ASP A 210 -5.21 -16.40 9.26
N GLY A 211 -6.11 -16.00 10.16
CA GLY A 211 -6.23 -16.60 11.50
C GLY A 211 -5.07 -16.31 12.46
N ASN A 212 -4.15 -15.42 12.11
CA ASN A 212 -2.98 -15.09 12.92
C ASN A 212 -3.07 -13.66 13.52
N PRO A 213 -3.58 -13.49 14.76
CA PRO A 213 -3.79 -12.17 15.35
C PRO A 213 -2.47 -11.42 15.65
N ILE A 214 -1.33 -12.11 15.77
CA ILE A 214 -0.03 -11.48 16.01
C ILE A 214 0.38 -10.57 14.87
N MET A 215 -0.11 -10.84 13.65
CA MET A 215 0.18 -10.03 12.46
C MET A 215 -0.53 -8.67 12.46
N PHE A 216 -1.42 -8.44 13.43
CA PHE A 216 -2.21 -7.20 13.54
C PHE A 216 -1.88 -6.45 14.82
N GLY A 217 -1.91 -5.12 14.74
CA GLY A 217 -1.73 -4.23 15.88
C GLY A 217 -2.86 -4.33 16.91
N GLU A 218 -2.73 -3.60 18.01
CA GLU A 218 -3.71 -3.56 19.09
C GLU A 218 -5.11 -3.10 18.63
N ASP A 219 -5.18 -2.32 17.54
CA ASP A 219 -6.43 -1.90 16.91
C ASP A 219 -7.12 -3.01 16.10
N GLN A 220 -6.50 -4.19 15.98
CA GLN A 220 -6.98 -5.36 15.22
C GLN A 220 -7.25 -5.06 13.72
N PHE A 221 -6.61 -4.03 13.18
CA PHE A 221 -6.84 -3.55 11.84
C PHE A 221 -5.54 -3.35 11.04
N HIS A 222 -4.61 -2.56 11.57
CA HIS A 222 -3.33 -2.33 10.94
C HIS A 222 -2.37 -3.50 11.21
N ALA A 223 -1.42 -3.70 10.31
CA ALA A 223 -0.37 -4.68 10.53
C ALA A 223 0.48 -4.31 11.75
N SER A 224 0.81 -5.30 12.58
CA SER A 224 1.72 -5.15 13.71
C SER A 224 3.17 -4.97 13.26
N THR A 225 4.08 -4.83 14.21
CA THR A 225 5.53 -4.89 13.96
C THR A 225 5.91 -6.20 13.26
N GLU A 226 5.39 -7.34 13.70
CA GLU A 226 5.60 -8.66 13.08
C GLU A 226 5.01 -8.70 11.67
N GLY A 227 3.82 -8.12 11.47
CA GLY A 227 3.21 -8.00 10.15
C GLY A 227 4.06 -7.16 9.18
N HIS A 228 4.64 -6.06 9.66
CA HIS A 228 5.56 -5.25 8.86
C HIS A 228 6.86 -5.96 8.53
N LEU A 229 7.40 -6.77 9.43
CA LEU A 229 8.57 -7.61 9.14
C LEU A 229 8.27 -8.67 8.07
N VAL A 230 7.04 -9.22 8.06
CA VAL A 230 6.59 -10.08 6.96
C VAL A 230 6.52 -9.29 5.63
N PHE A 231 5.96 -8.07 5.63
CA PHE A 231 5.98 -7.22 4.43
C PHE A 231 7.40 -6.94 3.95
N ALA A 232 8.35 -6.74 4.86
CA ALA A 232 9.75 -6.53 4.52
C ALA A 232 10.38 -7.73 3.79
N THR A 233 9.97 -8.97 4.07
CA THR A 233 10.46 -10.16 3.34
C THR A 233 10.11 -10.11 1.85
N VAL A 234 9.00 -9.46 1.50
CA VAL A 234 8.57 -9.25 0.11
C VAL A 234 9.20 -7.99 -0.47
N ALA A 235 9.32 -6.93 0.34
CA ALA A 235 9.81 -5.64 -0.11
C ALA A 235 11.30 -5.68 -0.48
N ARG A 236 12.15 -6.38 0.28
CA ARG A 236 13.60 -6.46 0.04
C ARG A 236 13.95 -6.96 -1.38
N PRO A 237 13.55 -8.17 -1.81
CA PRO A 237 13.85 -8.62 -3.17
C PRO A 237 13.14 -7.78 -4.25
N PHE A 238 12.03 -7.13 -3.88
CA PHE A 238 11.30 -6.29 -4.81
C PHE A 238 12.03 -4.97 -5.08
N VAL A 239 12.60 -4.32 -4.07
CA VAL A 239 13.38 -3.10 -4.26
C VAL A 239 14.70 -3.37 -4.99
N ASP A 240 15.30 -4.58 -4.86
CA ASP A 240 16.44 -4.98 -5.68
C ASP A 240 16.11 -4.96 -7.18
N ARG A 241 14.92 -5.48 -7.55
CA ARG A 241 14.45 -5.42 -8.94
C ARG A 241 14.14 -4.00 -9.42
N LEU A 242 13.68 -3.13 -8.54
CA LEU A 242 13.49 -1.71 -8.87
C LEU A 242 14.83 -1.01 -9.13
N VAL A 243 15.85 -1.34 -8.35
CA VAL A 243 17.23 -0.86 -8.58
C VAL A 243 17.75 -1.34 -9.93
N GLU A 244 17.52 -2.59 -10.32
CA GLU A 244 17.91 -3.10 -11.65
C GLU A 244 17.24 -2.29 -12.77
N ILE A 245 15.94 -1.97 -12.63
CA ILE A 245 15.21 -1.15 -13.60
C ILE A 245 15.76 0.27 -13.63
N TRP A 246 16.01 0.88 -12.47
CA TRP A 246 16.60 2.21 -12.38
C TRP A 246 17.97 2.28 -13.04
N LEU A 247 18.87 1.35 -12.75
CA LEU A 247 20.21 1.31 -13.34
C LEU A 247 20.19 1.08 -14.87
N ALA A 248 19.16 0.38 -15.37
CA ALA A 248 18.96 0.19 -16.81
C ALA A 248 18.33 1.42 -17.51
N ASN A 249 17.74 2.34 -16.74
CA ASN A 249 17.03 3.53 -17.23
C ASN A 249 17.41 4.76 -16.38
N PRO A 250 18.72 5.14 -16.33
CA PRO A 250 19.09 6.30 -15.53
C PRO A 250 18.30 7.51 -16.06
N ALA A 251 17.87 8.39 -15.12
CA ALA A 251 17.30 9.67 -15.53
C ALA A 251 18.28 10.31 -16.51
N THR A 252 17.79 10.79 -17.64
CA THR A 252 18.59 11.55 -18.61
C THR A 252 18.96 12.87 -17.94
N GLY A 253 19.91 12.82 -17.01
CA GLY A 253 20.58 13.97 -16.44
C GLY A 253 21.48 14.52 -17.51
N ASP A 254 21.28 15.77 -17.81
CA ASP A 254 22.14 16.71 -18.52
C ASP A 254 23.37 16.10 -19.24
N ALA A 255 23.17 15.72 -20.50
CA ALA A 255 24.27 15.60 -21.44
C ALA A 255 24.67 17.00 -21.95
N SER A 256 24.97 17.92 -21.02
CA SER A 256 25.49 19.24 -21.34
C SER A 256 26.51 19.66 -20.27
N ASP A 257 27.67 19.00 -20.30
CA ASP A 257 28.95 19.56 -19.91
C ASP A 257 30.07 18.61 -20.36
N THR A 258 30.42 18.70 -21.64
CA THR A 258 31.74 18.38 -22.17
C THR A 258 32.18 19.48 -23.14
#